data_445a930bf67fad58d31ae2bff62fdd85
#
_entry.id   445a930bf67fad58d31ae2bff62fdd85
#
_cell.length_a   1.000
_cell.length_b   1.000
_cell.length_c   1.000
_cell.angle_alpha   90.00
_cell.angle_beta   90.00
_cell.angle_gamma   90.00
#
_symmetry.space_group_name_H-M   'P 1'
#
loop_
_entity.id
_entity.type
_entity.pdbx_description
1 polymer ?
#
loop_
_entity_poly.entity_id
_entity_poly.type
_entity_poly.pdbx_seq_one_letter_code
_entity_poly.pdbx_strand_id
1 'polypeptide(L)'
;MILRNFSFGLIVCLLAAHPVAAQVAPALPSRQELQPGQTLAPALAPRDPSGLFEQLPGGPCPFLGSDLSFTLRTVDLSGLPLEWEGIASEAWAARIGQSISVAELCTIRDDVARLLLARNLLARVEIPEQKIADGTVRLEVVPGRFEEVRVTGSAPATALVRKTLEPVTEAEHIDLNVIQRYLLLAADIPGVVLVPTIRAGSTRGGLVLEVAVDRKPVTLSLGGQNFNSRTQGRISGIARLSIDGLTGHGDRTTLLASTSADFRELQVYQIGQEYRIGAEGLTARGSFTYAIGRPGDVLAPLDLRSRSLVGNIELAYPLVRHRRRNLSLVGGLDLVDQRTRVFQTLPFSREHARIAYVRASGNVSSRYGDDPASLSASIELRQGLDILGAAEQGSFDLTRPFADPQATVVRANLGARYSPARNVSFIANGFAQYTSSALVTYEQMGIGNLSIGRGYDPNAAPGDRGAALALEVEFGPIVRTQGIVAPFVFFDAVRVTNLGPRGYSDTLRSVGGGLRGNIMNRLDFGLTYAHPLDPAFPGGPRADDRVLVTLSATFL
;
A
#
# COMPACT_ATOMS: atom_id res chain seq x y z
N MET A 1 -23.84 -7.77 -54.14
CA MET A 1 -22.52 -7.89 -53.47
C MET A 1 -21.62 -6.66 -53.72
N ILE A 2 -22.16 -5.52 -54.19
CA ILE A 2 -21.38 -4.31 -54.54
C ILE A 2 -21.68 -3.10 -53.61
N LEU A 3 -22.73 -3.16 -52.81
CA LEU A 3 -23.17 -2.04 -51.94
C LEU A 3 -22.55 -2.02 -50.54
N ARG A 4 -21.72 -3.02 -50.18
CA ARG A 4 -21.15 -3.13 -48.82
C ARG A 4 -19.78 -2.43 -48.65
N ASN A 5 -19.10 -2.12 -49.75
CA ASN A 5 -17.76 -1.50 -49.72
C ASN A 5 -17.77 0.04 -49.84
N PHE A 6 -18.91 0.66 -50.16
CA PHE A 6 -18.98 2.12 -50.32
C PHE A 6 -19.16 2.90 -49.01
N SER A 7 -19.74 2.24 -47.99
CA SER A 7 -19.98 2.91 -46.68
C SER A 7 -18.71 3.07 -45.82
N PHE A 8 -17.71 2.21 -46.02
CA PHE A 8 -16.47 2.26 -45.24
C PHE A 8 -15.52 3.39 -45.67
N GLY A 9 -15.53 3.71 -46.98
CA GLY A 9 -14.70 4.80 -47.53
C GLY A 9 -15.18 6.20 -47.10
N LEU A 10 -16.48 6.40 -46.91
CA LEU A 10 -17.04 7.70 -46.59
C LEU A 10 -16.79 8.10 -45.12
N ILE A 11 -16.80 7.14 -44.21
CA ILE A 11 -16.50 7.39 -42.79
C ILE A 11 -15.02 7.72 -42.56
N VAL A 12 -14.11 7.07 -43.29
CA VAL A 12 -12.67 7.35 -43.24
C VAL A 12 -12.33 8.72 -43.84
N CYS A 13 -13.04 9.14 -44.92
CA CYS A 13 -12.82 10.47 -45.53
C CYS A 13 -13.34 11.64 -44.65
N LEU A 14 -14.43 11.47 -43.91
CA LEU A 14 -14.92 12.49 -42.99
C LEU A 14 -14.02 12.70 -41.76
N LEU A 15 -13.29 11.67 -41.32
CA LEU A 15 -12.29 11.77 -40.28
C LEU A 15 -10.95 12.36 -40.75
N ALA A 16 -10.66 12.34 -42.04
CA ALA A 16 -9.43 12.87 -42.62
C ALA A 16 -9.47 14.40 -42.89
N ALA A 17 -10.63 15.04 -42.78
CA ALA A 17 -10.81 16.46 -43.16
C ALA A 17 -10.51 17.47 -42.01
N HIS A 18 -10.21 17.02 -40.81
CA HIS A 18 -9.86 17.91 -39.69
C HIS A 18 -8.50 17.52 -39.13
N PRO A 19 -7.42 18.31 -39.40
CA PRO A 19 -6.10 18.02 -38.81
C PRO A 19 -6.03 18.15 -37.28
N VAL A 20 -7.11 18.62 -36.65
CA VAL A 20 -7.23 18.78 -35.18
C VAL A 20 -7.78 17.53 -34.47
N ALA A 21 -8.34 16.57 -35.20
CA ALA A 21 -9.01 15.40 -34.60
C ALA A 21 -8.06 14.24 -34.24
N ALA A 22 -6.74 14.43 -34.25
CA ALA A 22 -5.77 13.34 -34.06
C ALA A 22 -5.59 12.87 -32.59
N GLN A 23 -6.31 13.45 -31.63
CA GLN A 23 -6.36 12.96 -30.24
C GLN A 23 -7.80 12.86 -29.77
N VAL A 24 -8.56 11.98 -30.39
CA VAL A 24 -9.84 11.53 -29.83
C VAL A 24 -9.50 10.86 -28.50
N ALA A 25 -10.03 11.38 -27.41
CA ALA A 25 -9.92 10.76 -26.10
C ALA A 25 -10.28 9.26 -26.23
N PRO A 26 -9.54 8.35 -25.59
CA PRO A 26 -9.76 6.93 -25.79
C PRO A 26 -11.20 6.55 -25.46
N ALA A 27 -11.86 5.88 -26.38
CA ALA A 27 -13.24 5.40 -26.24
C ALA A 27 -13.35 4.27 -25.19
N LEU A 28 -12.22 3.65 -24.85
CA LEU A 28 -12.11 2.60 -23.83
C LEU A 28 -11.68 3.22 -22.51
N PRO A 29 -12.29 2.78 -21.39
CA PRO A 29 -11.79 3.15 -20.08
C PRO A 29 -10.39 2.59 -19.86
N SER A 30 -9.53 3.41 -19.28
CA SER A 30 -8.18 3.05 -18.89
C SER A 30 -8.17 2.08 -17.70
N ARG A 31 -7.03 1.43 -17.44
CA ARG A 31 -6.85 0.59 -16.27
C ARG A 31 -7.21 1.32 -14.97
N GLN A 32 -6.85 2.60 -14.86
CA GLN A 32 -7.13 3.40 -13.68
C GLN A 32 -8.63 3.64 -13.47
N GLU A 33 -9.38 3.91 -14.54
CA GLU A 33 -10.83 4.09 -14.48
C GLU A 33 -11.57 2.77 -14.20
N LEU A 34 -10.98 1.63 -14.56
CA LEU A 34 -11.49 0.29 -14.22
C LEU A 34 -11.16 -0.16 -12.79
N GLN A 35 -10.32 0.57 -12.06
CA GLN A 35 -9.95 0.29 -10.67
C GLN A 35 -10.31 1.45 -9.73
N PRO A 36 -11.57 1.92 -9.69
CA PRO A 36 -11.97 3.12 -8.93
C PRO A 36 -11.78 2.95 -7.42
N GLY A 37 -11.66 1.72 -6.95
CA GLY A 37 -11.43 1.42 -5.54
C GLY A 37 -10.15 2.00 -4.95
N GLN A 38 -9.18 2.39 -5.76
CA GLN A 38 -7.94 3.03 -5.30
C GLN A 38 -8.16 4.48 -4.84
N THR A 39 -9.29 5.07 -5.16
CA THR A 39 -9.64 6.46 -4.81
C THR A 39 -10.32 6.62 -3.46
N LEU A 40 -10.82 5.52 -2.88
CA LEU A 40 -11.30 5.55 -1.50
C LEU A 40 -10.12 5.70 -0.55
N ALA A 41 -10.29 6.50 0.50
CA ALA A 41 -9.28 6.63 1.55
C ALA A 41 -8.87 5.23 2.06
N PRO A 42 -7.56 4.98 2.27
CA PRO A 42 -7.13 3.72 2.84
C PRO A 42 -7.79 3.54 4.20
N ALA A 43 -8.27 2.33 4.48
CA ALA A 43 -8.75 1.98 5.81
C ALA A 43 -7.69 2.38 6.85
N LEU A 44 -8.12 2.95 7.98
CA LEU A 44 -7.22 3.30 9.09
C LEU A 44 -6.26 2.14 9.33
N ALA A 45 -4.96 2.44 9.34
CA ALA A 45 -3.94 1.45 9.60
C ALA A 45 -4.28 0.68 10.90
N PRO A 46 -4.10 -0.65 10.94
CA PRO A 46 -4.31 -1.43 12.15
C PRO A 46 -3.54 -0.80 13.32
N ARG A 47 -4.14 -0.75 14.50
CA ARG A 47 -3.44 -0.32 15.72
C ARG A 47 -2.19 -1.18 15.87
N ASP A 48 -1.07 -0.52 16.02
CA ASP A 48 0.24 -1.14 16.16
C ASP A 48 0.33 -1.90 17.48
N PRO A 49 0.47 -3.23 17.48
CA PRO A 49 0.59 -4.02 18.70
C PRO A 49 1.96 -3.91 19.38
N SER A 50 2.87 -3.11 18.86
CA SER A 50 4.30 -3.11 19.25
C SER A 50 4.65 -2.35 20.55
N GLY A 51 3.71 -1.63 21.17
CA GLY A 51 3.91 -1.03 22.50
C GLY A 51 4.09 -2.03 23.64
N LEU A 52 3.88 -3.33 23.36
CA LEU A 52 4.00 -4.44 24.30
C LEU A 52 5.38 -4.59 24.95
N PHE A 53 6.44 -4.23 24.23
CA PHE A 53 7.82 -4.50 24.68
C PHE A 53 8.53 -3.24 25.21
N GLU A 54 7.90 -2.07 25.15
CA GLU A 54 8.49 -0.81 25.62
C GLU A 54 8.47 -0.69 27.16
N GLN A 55 7.72 -1.53 27.86
CA GLN A 55 7.46 -1.42 29.31
C GLN A 55 7.81 -2.70 30.11
N LEU A 56 8.81 -3.47 29.70
CA LEU A 56 9.27 -4.57 30.55
C LEU A 56 10.21 -4.01 31.63
N PRO A 57 9.75 -3.82 32.87
CA PRO A 57 10.59 -3.26 33.94
C PRO A 57 11.63 -4.28 34.36
N GLY A 58 12.86 -3.83 34.58
CA GLY A 58 13.75 -4.48 35.53
C GLY A 58 13.02 -4.58 36.88
N GLY A 59 13.06 -5.74 37.51
CA GLY A 59 12.44 -5.89 38.84
C GLY A 59 12.99 -4.87 39.85
N PRO A 60 12.32 -4.63 40.98
CA PRO A 60 12.80 -3.71 42.00
C PRO A 60 14.24 -4.06 42.42
N CYS A 61 15.04 -3.04 42.71
CA CYS A 61 16.40 -3.25 43.19
C CYS A 61 16.37 -3.68 44.64
N PRO A 62 16.82 -4.89 44.99
CA PRO A 62 16.81 -5.36 46.35
C PRO A 62 17.86 -4.64 47.26
N PHE A 63 18.77 -3.87 46.63
CA PHE A 63 19.89 -3.20 47.30
C PHE A 63 19.70 -1.69 47.45
N LEU A 64 18.52 -1.16 47.16
CA LEU A 64 18.19 0.25 47.33
C LEU A 64 18.37 0.64 48.83
N GLY A 65 19.24 1.65 49.08
CA GLY A 65 19.53 2.12 50.44
C GLY A 65 20.69 1.39 51.14
N SER A 66 21.42 0.52 50.45
CA SER A 66 22.66 -0.09 50.99
C SER A 66 23.83 0.86 50.79
N ASP A 67 24.56 1.17 51.88
CA ASP A 67 25.79 1.98 51.87
C ASP A 67 27.05 1.16 51.54
N LEU A 68 26.90 -0.14 51.26
CA LEU A 68 28.02 -1.03 50.96
C LEU A 68 28.59 -0.72 49.60
N SER A 69 29.94 -0.63 49.49
CA SER A 69 30.68 -0.43 48.24
C SER A 69 31.81 -1.43 48.14
N PHE A 70 32.20 -1.74 46.90
CA PHE A 70 33.33 -2.61 46.60
C PHE A 70 33.97 -2.21 45.26
N THR A 71 35.19 -2.66 45.00
CA THR A 71 35.86 -2.42 43.71
C THR A 71 35.45 -3.51 42.73
N LEU A 72 34.80 -3.14 41.64
CA LEU A 72 34.39 -4.08 40.57
C LEU A 72 35.60 -4.51 39.76
N ARG A 73 35.98 -5.76 39.81
CA ARG A 73 37.10 -6.33 39.02
C ARG A 73 36.64 -7.08 37.78
N THR A 74 35.59 -7.87 37.95
CA THR A 74 35.07 -8.69 36.85
C THR A 74 33.58 -8.94 37.03
N VAL A 75 32.87 -9.15 35.92
CA VAL A 75 31.50 -9.63 35.91
C VAL A 75 31.47 -11.00 35.21
N ASP A 76 31.03 -12.01 35.94
CA ASP A 76 30.81 -13.36 35.44
C ASP A 76 29.35 -13.46 35.01
N LEU A 77 29.13 -13.57 33.69
CA LEU A 77 27.80 -13.62 33.08
C LEU A 77 27.50 -15.06 32.66
N SER A 78 26.40 -15.61 33.15
CA SER A 78 25.95 -16.95 32.81
C SER A 78 24.56 -16.93 32.13
N GLY A 79 24.21 -18.01 31.43
CA GLY A 79 22.88 -18.16 30.82
C GLY A 79 22.72 -17.56 29.42
N LEU A 80 23.80 -17.09 28.81
CA LEU A 80 23.82 -16.63 27.41
C LEU A 80 24.77 -17.49 26.56
N PRO A 81 24.46 -17.66 25.26
CA PRO A 81 25.45 -18.11 24.28
C PRO A 81 26.63 -17.15 24.21
N LEU A 82 27.85 -17.68 23.96
CA LEU A 82 29.11 -16.90 23.89
C LEU A 82 29.06 -15.69 22.95
N GLU A 83 28.30 -15.80 21.86
CA GLU A 83 28.11 -14.73 20.88
C GLU A 83 27.46 -13.46 21.44
N TRP A 84 26.74 -13.57 22.57
CA TRP A 84 26.02 -12.46 23.23
C TRP A 84 26.79 -11.86 24.40
N GLU A 85 27.80 -12.55 24.94
CA GLU A 85 28.57 -12.09 26.09
C GLU A 85 29.33 -10.79 25.78
N GLY A 86 29.92 -10.69 24.58
CA GLY A 86 30.64 -9.50 24.12
C GLY A 86 29.78 -8.24 24.09
N ILE A 87 28.49 -8.38 23.80
CA ILE A 87 27.52 -7.28 23.76
C ILE A 87 27.13 -6.85 25.18
N ALA A 88 26.89 -7.84 26.04
CA ALA A 88 26.51 -7.57 27.42
C ALA A 88 27.63 -6.86 28.21
N SER A 89 28.90 -7.13 27.86
CA SER A 89 30.07 -6.53 28.54
C SER A 89 30.12 -4.99 28.41
N GLU A 90 29.48 -4.40 27.41
CA GLU A 90 29.37 -2.94 27.26
C GLU A 90 28.69 -2.30 28.50
N ALA A 91 27.81 -3.03 29.19
CA ALA A 91 27.08 -2.52 30.35
C ALA A 91 27.97 -2.18 31.58
N TRP A 92 29.13 -2.83 31.72
CA TRP A 92 30.00 -2.69 32.87
C TRP A 92 31.44 -2.33 32.53
N ALA A 93 31.86 -2.34 31.29
CA ALA A 93 33.23 -2.11 30.84
C ALA A 93 33.83 -0.82 31.43
N ALA A 94 33.07 0.27 31.46
CA ALA A 94 33.51 1.55 32.01
C ALA A 94 33.61 1.57 33.55
N ARG A 95 33.07 0.58 34.26
CA ARG A 95 33.03 0.50 35.70
C ARG A 95 34.10 -0.45 36.28
N ILE A 96 34.82 -1.17 35.45
CA ILE A 96 35.92 -2.07 35.89
C ILE A 96 37.02 -1.25 36.54
N GLY A 97 37.47 -1.69 37.73
CA GLY A 97 38.48 -1.03 38.54
C GLY A 97 37.97 0.12 39.38
N GLN A 98 36.68 0.50 39.26
CA GLN A 98 36.07 1.55 40.07
C GLN A 98 35.44 0.99 41.34
N SER A 99 35.38 1.83 42.41
CA SER A 99 34.58 1.55 43.59
C SER A 99 33.12 1.90 43.31
N ILE A 100 32.26 0.91 43.30
CA ILE A 100 30.81 1.06 43.04
C ILE A 100 30.01 0.65 44.27
N SER A 101 28.80 1.21 44.40
CA SER A 101 27.84 0.77 45.43
C SER A 101 27.17 -0.55 45.03
N VAL A 102 26.73 -1.33 45.98
CA VAL A 102 25.96 -2.56 45.71
C VAL A 102 24.66 -2.23 44.95
N ALA A 103 24.09 -1.04 45.13
CA ALA A 103 22.92 -0.57 44.41
C ALA A 103 23.19 -0.37 42.91
N GLU A 104 24.43 -0.04 42.50
CA GLU A 104 24.81 0.09 41.09
C GLU A 104 24.78 -1.24 40.32
N LEU A 105 24.80 -2.39 41.03
CA LEU A 105 24.57 -3.68 40.42
C LEU A 105 23.21 -3.79 39.73
N CYS A 106 22.19 -3.12 40.30
CA CYS A 106 20.87 -3.06 39.67
C CYS A 106 20.93 -2.24 38.36
N THR A 107 21.74 -1.18 38.33
CA THR A 107 21.94 -0.40 37.09
C THR A 107 22.64 -1.23 36.02
N ILE A 108 23.71 -1.95 36.41
CA ILE A 108 24.41 -2.87 35.48
C ILE A 108 23.44 -3.96 34.96
N ARG A 109 22.65 -4.56 35.86
CA ARG A 109 21.61 -5.54 35.51
C ARG A 109 20.64 -4.99 34.45
N ASP A 110 20.13 -3.78 34.68
CA ASP A 110 19.16 -3.13 33.80
C ASP A 110 19.79 -2.69 32.48
N ASP A 111 21.07 -2.27 32.51
CA ASP A 111 21.84 -1.96 31.30
C ASP A 111 22.05 -3.21 30.44
N VAL A 112 22.42 -4.35 31.02
CA VAL A 112 22.52 -5.65 30.31
C VAL A 112 21.17 -6.00 29.67
N ALA A 113 20.09 -5.96 30.45
CA ALA A 113 18.75 -6.29 29.92
C ALA A 113 18.37 -5.37 28.76
N ARG A 114 18.71 -4.07 28.85
CA ARG A 114 18.44 -3.08 27.79
C ARG A 114 19.28 -3.34 26.53
N LEU A 115 20.54 -3.70 26.67
CA LEU A 115 21.42 -4.05 25.55
C LEU A 115 20.92 -5.30 24.82
N LEU A 116 20.51 -6.35 25.56
CA LEU A 116 19.92 -7.56 24.97
C LEU A 116 18.60 -7.25 24.24
N LEU A 117 17.73 -6.44 24.86
CA LEU A 117 16.47 -6.01 24.25
C LEU A 117 16.70 -5.20 22.98
N ALA A 118 17.71 -4.30 22.95
CA ALA A 118 18.09 -3.54 21.76
C ALA A 118 18.55 -4.42 20.59
N ARG A 119 18.97 -5.66 20.89
CA ARG A 119 19.32 -6.71 19.91
C ARG A 119 18.18 -7.71 19.66
N ASN A 120 16.96 -7.38 20.09
CA ASN A 120 15.74 -8.18 19.95
C ASN A 120 15.69 -9.46 20.78
N LEU A 121 16.57 -9.63 21.77
CA LEU A 121 16.51 -10.73 22.72
C LEU A 121 15.80 -10.27 24.00
N LEU A 122 14.66 -10.88 24.29
CA LEU A 122 13.96 -10.67 25.54
C LEU A 122 14.53 -11.60 26.61
N ALA A 123 15.20 -11.03 27.60
CA ALA A 123 15.76 -11.79 28.71
C ALA A 123 15.61 -11.02 30.01
N ARG A 124 15.44 -11.76 31.10
CA ARG A 124 15.52 -11.23 32.46
C ARG A 124 16.94 -11.43 32.98
N VAL A 125 17.53 -10.39 33.54
CA VAL A 125 18.85 -10.49 34.19
C VAL A 125 18.63 -10.50 35.70
N GLU A 126 19.21 -11.49 36.36
CA GLU A 126 19.10 -11.69 37.80
C GLU A 126 20.46 -11.53 38.45
N ILE A 127 20.46 -11.03 39.70
CA ILE A 127 21.63 -10.99 40.56
C ILE A 127 21.44 -12.11 41.57
N PRO A 128 22.11 -13.28 41.42
CA PRO A 128 21.97 -14.40 42.33
C PRO A 128 22.56 -14.04 43.68
N GLU A 129 22.16 -14.76 44.73
CA GLU A 129 22.77 -14.65 46.06
C GLU A 129 24.27 -15.01 45.98
N GLN A 130 25.14 -14.08 46.40
CA GLN A 130 26.57 -14.21 46.22
C GLN A 130 27.39 -13.47 47.27
N LYS A 131 28.65 -13.88 47.43
CA LYS A 131 29.65 -13.15 48.24
C LYS A 131 30.60 -12.43 47.30
N ILE A 132 30.70 -11.10 47.43
CA ILE A 132 31.56 -10.26 46.58
C ILE A 132 32.83 -9.95 47.36
N ALA A 133 33.67 -10.97 47.63
CA ALA A 133 34.86 -10.81 48.43
C ALA A 133 36.07 -10.29 47.67
N ASP A 134 36.16 -10.60 46.36
CA ASP A 134 37.29 -10.34 45.47
C ASP A 134 36.96 -9.39 44.30
N GLY A 135 35.81 -8.75 44.35
CA GLY A 135 35.35 -7.81 43.33
C GLY A 135 34.76 -8.51 42.07
N THR A 136 34.52 -9.81 42.13
CA THR A 136 33.82 -10.57 41.12
C THR A 136 32.33 -10.57 41.39
N VAL A 137 31.54 -10.12 40.39
CA VAL A 137 30.08 -10.13 40.43
C VAL A 137 29.52 -11.16 39.47
N ARG A 138 28.58 -11.96 39.93
CA ARG A 138 27.83 -12.89 39.04
C ARG A 138 26.49 -12.29 38.65
N LEU A 139 26.20 -12.35 37.37
CA LEU A 139 24.91 -12.06 36.78
C LEU A 139 24.41 -13.29 36.04
N GLU A 140 23.17 -13.61 36.19
CA GLU A 140 22.53 -14.71 35.46
C GLU A 140 21.49 -14.16 34.51
N VAL A 141 21.64 -14.48 33.22
CA VAL A 141 20.65 -14.14 32.19
C VAL A 141 19.69 -15.31 32.03
N VAL A 142 18.42 -15.03 32.17
CA VAL A 142 17.33 -15.98 31.98
C VAL A 142 16.60 -15.57 30.70
N PRO A 143 16.89 -16.22 29.56
CA PRO A 143 16.18 -15.94 28.33
C PRO A 143 14.69 -16.18 28.49
N GLY A 144 13.87 -15.24 28.00
CA GLY A 144 12.44 -15.39 27.99
C GLY A 144 12.02 -16.50 27.00
N ARG A 145 10.98 -17.25 27.36
CA ARG A 145 10.36 -18.27 26.51
C ARG A 145 8.85 -18.22 26.68
N PHE A 146 8.11 -18.26 25.56
CA PHE A 146 6.66 -18.44 25.65
C PHE A 146 6.31 -19.89 25.94
N GLU A 147 5.66 -20.13 27.08
CA GLU A 147 5.11 -21.42 27.46
C GLU A 147 3.79 -21.69 26.77
N GLU A 148 3.03 -20.65 26.55
CA GLU A 148 1.69 -20.73 25.98
C GLU A 148 1.34 -19.45 25.18
N VAL A 149 0.63 -19.61 24.07
CA VAL A 149 -0.09 -18.55 23.38
C VAL A 149 -1.59 -18.78 23.60
N ARG A 150 -2.19 -17.94 24.44
CA ARG A 150 -3.61 -18.01 24.76
C ARG A 150 -4.40 -17.02 23.91
N VAL A 151 -5.21 -17.55 22.99
CA VAL A 151 -6.06 -16.73 22.11
C VAL A 151 -7.50 -16.79 22.62
N THR A 152 -8.07 -15.61 22.91
CA THR A 152 -9.44 -15.46 23.40
C THR A 152 -10.28 -14.63 22.42
N GLY A 153 -11.59 -14.85 22.38
CA GLY A 153 -12.53 -14.16 21.50
C GLY A 153 -13.44 -15.11 20.75
N SER A 154 -14.05 -14.65 19.66
CA SER A 154 -15.03 -15.43 18.90
C SER A 154 -14.39 -16.35 17.85
N ALA A 155 -14.86 -17.61 17.77
CA ALA A 155 -14.54 -18.48 16.63
C ALA A 155 -15.22 -17.98 15.33
N PRO A 156 -14.67 -18.26 14.11
CA PRO A 156 -13.48 -19.06 13.82
C PRO A 156 -12.16 -18.26 13.84
N ALA A 157 -12.21 -16.93 14.04
CA ALA A 157 -11.03 -16.06 13.97
C ALA A 157 -9.95 -16.48 14.99
N THR A 158 -10.33 -16.89 16.20
CA THR A 158 -9.40 -17.36 17.22
C THR A 158 -8.58 -18.58 16.77
N ALA A 159 -9.18 -19.50 16.02
CA ALA A 159 -8.48 -20.68 15.49
C ALA A 159 -7.41 -20.29 14.47
N LEU A 160 -7.74 -19.36 13.56
CA LEU A 160 -6.80 -18.86 12.55
C LEU A 160 -5.64 -18.09 13.19
N VAL A 161 -5.96 -17.20 14.14
CA VAL A 161 -4.94 -16.44 14.89
C VAL A 161 -4.02 -17.39 15.66
N ARG A 162 -4.57 -18.40 16.35
CA ARG A 162 -3.77 -19.41 17.06
C ARG A 162 -2.83 -20.14 16.13
N LYS A 163 -3.33 -20.63 14.98
CA LYS A 163 -2.51 -21.30 13.98
C LYS A 163 -1.39 -20.41 13.45
N THR A 164 -1.66 -19.12 13.23
CA THR A 164 -0.65 -18.16 12.76
C THR A 164 0.42 -17.91 13.84
N LEU A 165 0.07 -18.01 15.12
CA LEU A 165 0.98 -17.75 16.25
C LEU A 165 1.71 -19.00 16.75
N GLU A 166 1.41 -20.20 16.24
CA GLU A 166 2.11 -21.45 16.64
C GLU A 166 3.63 -21.33 16.64
N PRO A 167 4.29 -20.76 15.60
CA PRO A 167 5.75 -20.66 15.57
C PRO A 167 6.35 -19.82 16.72
N VAL A 168 5.55 -19.01 17.40
CA VAL A 168 6.01 -18.22 18.56
C VAL A 168 6.30 -19.10 19.77
N THR A 169 5.61 -20.24 19.92
CA THR A 169 5.82 -21.19 21.04
C THR A 169 6.91 -22.20 20.76
N GLU A 170 7.29 -22.40 19.50
CA GLU A 170 8.32 -23.37 19.10
C GLU A 170 9.75 -22.83 19.32
N ALA A 171 9.90 -21.52 19.50
CA ALA A 171 11.20 -20.89 19.71
C ALA A 171 11.75 -21.16 21.12
N GLU A 172 13.00 -21.62 21.20
CA GLU A 172 13.69 -21.87 22.50
C GLU A 172 13.85 -20.59 23.35
N HIS A 173 13.97 -19.43 22.68
CA HIS A 173 14.08 -18.11 23.31
C HIS A 173 13.32 -17.06 22.49
N ILE A 174 12.94 -15.98 23.17
CA ILE A 174 12.12 -14.94 22.56
C ILE A 174 12.99 -14.02 21.68
N ASP A 175 12.88 -14.20 20.36
CA ASP A 175 13.28 -13.19 19.36
C ASP A 175 12.09 -12.29 19.03
N LEU A 176 12.23 -11.00 19.36
CA LEU A 176 11.17 -10.01 19.14
C LEU A 176 10.82 -9.83 17.66
N ASN A 177 11.75 -10.07 16.73
CA ASN A 177 11.46 -10.00 15.30
C ASN A 177 10.50 -11.12 14.87
N VAL A 178 10.69 -12.33 15.41
CA VAL A 178 9.82 -13.48 15.13
C VAL A 178 8.41 -13.20 15.66
N ILE A 179 8.30 -12.78 16.91
CA ILE A 179 6.99 -12.46 17.51
C ILE A 179 6.30 -11.35 16.75
N GLN A 180 7.02 -10.26 16.46
CA GLN A 180 6.48 -9.13 15.72
C GLN A 180 5.98 -9.55 14.34
N ARG A 181 6.74 -10.41 13.63
CA ARG A 181 6.32 -10.96 12.34
C ARG A 181 4.96 -11.66 12.46
N TYR A 182 4.85 -12.64 13.36
CA TYR A 182 3.64 -13.46 13.46
C TYR A 182 2.45 -12.70 14.05
N LEU A 183 2.66 -11.78 14.99
CA LEU A 183 1.61 -10.87 15.46
C LEU A 183 1.08 -9.97 14.33
N LEU A 184 1.97 -9.45 13.48
CA LEU A 184 1.57 -8.64 12.33
C LEU A 184 0.87 -9.49 11.26
N LEU A 185 1.33 -10.71 11.00
CA LEU A 185 0.66 -11.63 10.08
C LEU A 185 -0.75 -12.02 10.57
N ALA A 186 -0.89 -12.21 11.87
CA ALA A 186 -2.20 -12.47 12.48
C ALA A 186 -3.12 -11.23 12.44
N ALA A 187 -2.57 -10.02 12.62
CA ALA A 187 -3.31 -8.77 12.47
C ALA A 187 -3.71 -8.47 11.01
N ASP A 188 -2.99 -9.04 10.03
CA ASP A 188 -3.32 -8.93 8.61
C ASP A 188 -4.49 -9.84 8.18
N ILE A 189 -4.99 -10.71 9.06
CA ILE A 189 -6.19 -11.52 8.77
C ILE A 189 -7.39 -10.58 8.65
N PRO A 190 -8.14 -10.63 7.53
CA PRO A 190 -9.28 -9.75 7.30
C PRO A 190 -10.29 -9.74 8.44
N GLY A 191 -10.71 -8.53 8.83
CA GLY A 191 -11.71 -8.33 9.88
C GLY A 191 -11.25 -8.65 11.30
N VAL A 192 -9.97 -8.96 11.53
CA VAL A 192 -9.41 -9.27 12.84
C VAL A 192 -8.76 -8.02 13.44
N VAL A 193 -9.05 -7.76 14.71
CA VAL A 193 -8.38 -6.75 15.54
C VAL A 193 -7.78 -7.47 16.73
N LEU A 194 -6.45 -7.34 16.90
CA LEU A 194 -5.71 -8.02 17.96
C LEU A 194 -5.36 -7.05 19.10
N VAL A 195 -5.52 -7.53 20.33
CA VAL A 195 -5.01 -6.87 21.54
C VAL A 195 -4.12 -7.87 22.27
N PRO A 196 -2.81 -7.88 21.97
CA PRO A 196 -1.87 -8.76 22.63
C PRO A 196 -1.46 -8.21 24.00
N THR A 197 -1.19 -9.11 24.97
CA THR A 197 -0.71 -8.81 26.33
C THR A 197 0.27 -9.91 26.74
N ILE A 198 1.34 -9.57 27.45
CA ILE A 198 2.30 -10.53 28.00
C ILE A 198 2.09 -10.66 29.49
N ARG A 199 2.04 -11.91 29.98
CA ARG A 199 1.99 -12.23 31.41
C ARG A 199 3.14 -13.16 31.81
N ALA A 200 3.47 -13.17 33.10
CA ALA A 200 4.39 -14.15 33.65
C ALA A 200 3.82 -15.57 33.51
N GLY A 201 4.67 -16.50 33.11
CA GLY A 201 4.35 -17.93 33.04
C GLY A 201 4.57 -18.64 34.37
N SER A 202 4.55 -19.96 34.33
CA SER A 202 4.69 -20.84 35.51
C SER A 202 6.14 -21.21 35.80
N THR A 203 7.04 -21.17 34.83
CA THR A 203 8.44 -21.52 34.96
C THR A 203 9.33 -20.28 35.01
N ARG A 204 10.58 -20.46 35.47
CA ARG A 204 11.58 -19.39 35.47
C ARG A 204 11.88 -18.95 34.02
N GLY A 205 11.71 -17.67 33.72
CA GLY A 205 11.81 -17.12 32.35
C GLY A 205 10.61 -17.41 31.44
N GLY A 206 9.61 -18.16 31.95
CA GLY A 206 8.39 -18.48 31.21
C GLY A 206 7.46 -17.27 31.11
N LEU A 207 6.86 -17.08 29.94
CA LEU A 207 5.88 -16.04 29.63
C LEU A 207 4.66 -16.64 28.94
N VAL A 208 3.52 -16.01 29.10
CA VAL A 208 2.28 -16.33 28.38
C VAL A 208 1.91 -15.14 27.51
N LEU A 209 1.76 -15.39 26.21
CA LEU A 209 1.23 -14.40 25.27
C LEU A 209 -0.30 -14.54 25.22
N GLU A 210 -1.02 -13.60 25.82
CA GLU A 210 -2.48 -13.52 25.72
C GLU A 210 -2.86 -12.61 24.56
N VAL A 211 -3.69 -13.10 23.64
CA VAL A 211 -4.15 -12.33 22.48
C VAL A 211 -5.67 -12.32 22.46
N ALA A 212 -6.25 -11.17 22.78
CA ALA A 212 -7.69 -10.98 22.63
C ALA A 212 -8.00 -10.62 21.17
N VAL A 213 -8.97 -11.32 20.58
CA VAL A 213 -9.41 -11.17 19.18
C VAL A 213 -10.79 -10.56 19.15
N ASP A 214 -10.89 -9.37 18.58
CA ASP A 214 -12.14 -8.73 18.21
C ASP A 214 -12.37 -8.84 16.70
N ARG A 215 -13.61 -8.73 16.24
CA ARG A 215 -13.98 -8.87 14.83
C ARG A 215 -14.78 -7.68 14.34
N LYS A 216 -14.40 -7.21 13.14
CA LYS A 216 -15.16 -6.27 12.33
C LYS A 216 -15.51 -6.94 10.99
N PRO A 217 -16.59 -7.74 10.97
CA PRO A 217 -16.85 -8.61 9.82
C PRO A 217 -17.36 -7.89 8.58
N VAL A 218 -17.87 -6.67 8.70
CA VAL A 218 -18.44 -5.92 7.59
C VAL A 218 -17.95 -4.48 7.63
N THR A 219 -17.56 -3.97 6.47
CA THR A 219 -17.20 -2.56 6.29
C THR A 219 -17.85 -2.05 5.02
N LEU A 220 -18.61 -0.96 5.11
CA LEU A 220 -19.17 -0.22 3.98
C LEU A 220 -18.44 1.10 3.83
N SER A 221 -17.89 1.37 2.65
CA SER A 221 -17.30 2.66 2.31
C SER A 221 -18.07 3.27 1.15
N LEU A 222 -18.47 4.53 1.31
CA LEU A 222 -19.14 5.33 0.29
C LEU A 222 -18.24 6.52 -0.06
N GLY A 223 -18.20 6.90 -1.34
CA GLY A 223 -17.43 8.05 -1.79
C GLY A 223 -18.05 8.74 -2.98
N GLY A 224 -17.64 9.99 -3.18
CA GLY A 224 -18.00 10.81 -4.34
C GLY A 224 -16.80 11.66 -4.75
N GLN A 225 -16.70 11.93 -6.04
CA GLN A 225 -15.58 12.67 -6.62
C GLN A 225 -15.98 13.35 -7.93
N ASN A 226 -15.14 14.32 -8.38
CA ASN A 226 -15.35 15.01 -9.65
C ASN A 226 -14.09 15.02 -10.56
N PHE A 227 -13.18 14.10 -10.40
CA PHE A 227 -11.92 14.10 -11.17
C PHE A 227 -11.85 13.08 -12.32
N ASN A 228 -12.94 12.40 -12.66
CA ASN A 228 -13.01 11.61 -13.89
C ASN A 228 -12.85 12.49 -15.14
N SER A 229 -12.55 11.87 -16.28
CA SER A 229 -12.51 12.58 -17.56
C SER A 229 -13.89 13.10 -17.97
N ARG A 230 -13.94 14.14 -18.80
CA ARG A 230 -15.20 14.67 -19.35
C ARG A 230 -15.97 13.62 -20.12
N THR A 231 -15.27 12.75 -20.82
CA THR A 231 -15.88 11.70 -21.64
C THR A 231 -16.45 10.54 -20.83
N GLN A 232 -15.99 10.33 -19.60
CA GLN A 232 -16.43 9.25 -18.70
C GLN A 232 -17.31 9.73 -17.54
N GLY A 233 -17.72 11.00 -17.58
CA GLY A 233 -18.54 11.62 -16.53
C GLY A 233 -17.72 12.11 -15.34
N ARG A 234 -17.51 13.42 -15.29
CA ARG A 234 -16.65 14.08 -14.28
C ARG A 234 -17.00 13.71 -12.86
N ILE A 235 -18.30 13.72 -12.53
CA ILE A 235 -18.81 13.41 -11.19
C ILE A 235 -19.14 11.92 -11.13
N SER A 236 -18.62 11.24 -10.14
CA SER A 236 -18.93 9.84 -9.89
C SER A 236 -19.08 9.53 -8.41
N GLY A 237 -19.93 8.54 -8.16
CA GLY A 237 -20.10 7.89 -6.85
C GLY A 237 -19.47 6.51 -6.83
N ILE A 238 -19.05 6.08 -5.65
CA ILE A 238 -18.47 4.77 -5.41
C ILE A 238 -18.99 4.19 -4.11
N ALA A 239 -19.35 2.91 -4.14
CA ALA A 239 -19.71 2.12 -2.96
C ALA A 239 -18.84 0.86 -2.91
N ARG A 240 -18.25 0.57 -1.76
CA ARG A 240 -17.49 -0.66 -1.50
C ARG A 240 -18.01 -1.33 -0.25
N LEU A 241 -18.43 -2.57 -0.37
CA LEU A 241 -18.79 -3.45 0.73
C LEU A 241 -17.70 -4.53 0.87
N SER A 242 -17.10 -4.64 2.04
CA SER A 242 -16.16 -5.71 2.39
C SER A 242 -16.79 -6.60 3.47
N ILE A 243 -16.80 -7.90 3.24
CA ILE A 243 -17.28 -8.92 4.18
C ILE A 243 -16.10 -9.82 4.51
N ASP A 244 -15.69 -9.83 5.77
CA ASP A 244 -14.50 -10.50 6.26
C ASP A 244 -14.85 -11.79 6.99
N GLY A 245 -14.18 -12.91 6.64
CA GLY A 245 -14.34 -14.21 7.26
C GLY A 245 -15.66 -14.91 6.92
N LEU A 246 -16.19 -14.71 5.72
CA LEU A 246 -17.44 -15.35 5.25
C LEU A 246 -17.31 -16.87 5.22
N THR A 247 -16.17 -17.41 4.81
CA THR A 247 -15.89 -18.85 4.75
C THR A 247 -15.19 -19.38 5.99
N GLY A 248 -14.75 -18.52 6.89
CA GLY A 248 -13.98 -18.89 8.09
C GLY A 248 -12.49 -19.18 7.86
N HIS A 249 -11.97 -18.96 6.64
CA HIS A 249 -10.58 -19.23 6.26
C HIS A 249 -9.71 -17.97 6.16
N GLY A 250 -10.03 -16.90 6.91
CA GLY A 250 -9.30 -15.64 6.85
C GLY A 250 -9.48 -14.94 5.50
N ASP A 251 -10.67 -15.01 4.98
CA ASP A 251 -11.05 -14.51 3.66
C ASP A 251 -11.69 -13.12 3.75
N ARG A 252 -11.64 -12.40 2.62
CA ARG A 252 -12.37 -11.16 2.38
C ARG A 252 -13.09 -11.24 1.06
N THR A 253 -14.39 -11.01 1.09
CA THR A 253 -15.20 -10.77 -0.10
C THR A 253 -15.43 -9.27 -0.25
N THR A 254 -15.12 -8.73 -1.42
CA THR A 254 -15.31 -7.31 -1.73
C THR A 254 -16.29 -7.16 -2.88
N LEU A 255 -17.31 -6.34 -2.70
CA LEU A 255 -18.21 -5.88 -3.75
C LEU A 255 -17.98 -4.37 -3.93
N LEU A 256 -17.80 -3.95 -5.18
CA LEU A 256 -17.61 -2.54 -5.51
C LEU A 256 -18.53 -2.17 -6.67
N ALA A 257 -19.18 -1.02 -6.54
CA ALA A 257 -19.93 -0.36 -7.59
C ALA A 257 -19.49 1.10 -7.69
N SER A 258 -19.19 1.55 -8.89
CA SER A 258 -18.90 2.96 -9.19
C SER A 258 -19.69 3.37 -10.42
N THR A 259 -20.24 4.59 -10.41
CA THR A 259 -21.01 5.12 -11.54
C THR A 259 -20.82 6.61 -11.68
N SER A 260 -20.81 7.10 -12.93
CA SER A 260 -20.98 8.51 -13.23
C SER A 260 -22.35 9.01 -12.70
N ALA A 261 -22.47 10.31 -12.41
CA ALA A 261 -23.68 10.88 -11.82
C ALA A 261 -24.92 10.75 -12.72
N ASP A 262 -24.76 10.65 -14.02
CA ASP A 262 -25.81 10.44 -15.00
C ASP A 262 -26.18 8.95 -15.21
N PHE A 263 -25.47 8.02 -14.55
CA PHE A 263 -25.63 6.57 -14.69
C PHE A 263 -25.46 6.03 -16.13
N ARG A 264 -24.75 6.74 -17.00
CA ARG A 264 -24.60 6.40 -18.41
C ARG A 264 -23.14 6.33 -18.88
N GLU A 265 -22.34 7.35 -18.54
CA GLU A 265 -21.02 7.53 -19.15
C GLU A 265 -20.03 6.47 -18.72
N LEU A 266 -19.99 6.10 -17.44
CA LEU A 266 -19.21 4.98 -16.94
C LEU A 266 -19.86 4.32 -15.74
N GLN A 267 -19.99 3.00 -15.79
CA GLN A 267 -20.41 2.15 -14.67
C GLN A 267 -19.39 1.03 -14.52
N VAL A 268 -18.90 0.81 -13.31
CA VAL A 268 -17.93 -0.23 -12.98
C VAL A 268 -18.43 -1.05 -11.80
N TYR A 269 -18.49 -2.36 -11.99
CA TYR A 269 -18.87 -3.33 -10.97
C TYR A 269 -17.72 -4.31 -10.78
N GLN A 270 -17.34 -4.56 -9.55
CA GLN A 270 -16.27 -5.50 -9.22
C GLN A 270 -16.68 -6.42 -8.08
N ILE A 271 -16.34 -7.68 -8.22
CA ILE A 271 -16.31 -8.65 -7.13
C ILE A 271 -14.87 -9.12 -6.94
N GLY A 272 -14.43 -9.18 -5.71
CA GLY A 272 -13.11 -9.68 -5.34
C GLY A 272 -13.19 -10.66 -4.19
N GLN A 273 -12.27 -11.63 -4.20
CA GLN A 273 -12.10 -12.59 -3.14
C GLN A 273 -10.63 -12.69 -2.76
N GLU A 274 -10.36 -12.71 -1.47
CA GLU A 274 -9.03 -12.91 -0.89
C GLU A 274 -9.08 -14.09 0.09
N TYR A 275 -8.05 -14.94 0.05
CA TYR A 275 -7.85 -16.04 0.98
C TYR A 275 -6.45 -16.04 1.55
N ARG A 276 -6.33 -16.30 2.84
CA ARG A 276 -5.05 -16.59 3.51
C ARG A 276 -4.71 -18.06 3.40
N ILE A 277 -3.47 -18.35 3.00
CA ILE A 277 -2.95 -19.71 2.82
C ILE A 277 -1.83 -19.94 3.82
N GLY A 278 -2.05 -20.85 4.77
CA GLY A 278 -1.07 -21.17 5.81
C GLY A 278 -0.87 -20.07 6.84
N ALA A 279 0.22 -20.15 7.60
CA ALA A 279 0.58 -19.24 8.69
C ALA A 279 1.54 -18.12 8.26
N GLU A 280 2.28 -18.34 7.15
CA GLU A 280 3.36 -17.46 6.67
C GLU A 280 2.87 -16.21 5.89
N GLY A 281 1.55 -16.01 5.80
CA GLY A 281 0.97 -14.82 5.18
C GLY A 281 0.82 -14.88 3.66
N LEU A 282 1.02 -16.05 3.03
CA LEU A 282 0.68 -16.23 1.62
C LEU A 282 -0.81 -15.91 1.41
N THR A 283 -1.10 -15.09 0.41
CA THR A 283 -2.45 -14.64 0.11
C THR A 283 -2.75 -14.90 -1.35
N ALA A 284 -3.85 -15.61 -1.63
CA ALA A 284 -4.42 -15.73 -2.98
C ALA A 284 -5.54 -14.72 -3.12
N ARG A 285 -5.55 -13.99 -4.23
CA ARG A 285 -6.58 -13.01 -4.58
C ARG A 285 -7.11 -13.27 -5.97
N GLY A 286 -8.41 -13.11 -6.13
CA GLY A 286 -9.07 -13.10 -7.42
C GLY A 286 -10.05 -11.95 -7.49
N SER A 287 -10.17 -11.32 -8.65
CA SER A 287 -11.20 -10.31 -8.87
C SER A 287 -11.74 -10.37 -10.29
N PHE A 288 -12.98 -9.95 -10.43
CA PHE A 288 -13.66 -9.81 -11.71
C PHE A 288 -14.31 -8.43 -11.77
N THR A 289 -13.96 -7.67 -12.81
CA THR A 289 -14.48 -6.32 -13.06
C THR A 289 -15.29 -6.32 -14.36
N TYR A 290 -16.49 -5.81 -14.29
CA TYR A 290 -17.35 -5.53 -15.44
C TYR A 290 -17.60 -4.04 -15.53
N ALA A 291 -17.30 -3.44 -16.68
CA ALA A 291 -17.58 -2.02 -16.91
C ALA A 291 -18.35 -1.81 -18.21
N ILE A 292 -19.28 -0.86 -18.15
CA ILE A 292 -20.05 -0.37 -19.30
C ILE A 292 -19.83 1.13 -19.39
N GLY A 293 -19.52 1.62 -20.58
CA GLY A 293 -19.35 3.05 -20.85
C GLY A 293 -20.13 3.49 -22.08
N ARG A 294 -20.66 4.71 -22.02
CA ARG A 294 -21.20 5.48 -23.15
C ARG A 294 -20.54 6.86 -23.09
N PRO A 295 -19.31 6.96 -23.63
CA PRO A 295 -18.56 8.21 -23.55
C PRO A 295 -19.36 9.39 -24.07
N GLY A 296 -19.38 10.44 -23.26
CA GLY A 296 -20.07 11.69 -23.55
C GLY A 296 -19.15 12.75 -24.17
N ASP A 297 -19.47 14.03 -23.93
CA ASP A 297 -18.72 15.20 -24.38
C ASP A 297 -18.44 15.15 -25.90
N VAL A 298 -17.20 15.34 -26.32
CA VAL A 298 -16.76 15.34 -27.72
C VAL A 298 -17.03 14.03 -28.45
N LEU A 299 -17.21 12.92 -27.72
CA LEU A 299 -17.51 11.60 -28.27
C LEU A 299 -19.01 11.31 -28.39
N ALA A 300 -19.88 12.14 -27.81
CA ALA A 300 -21.33 11.93 -27.82
C ALA A 300 -21.94 11.76 -29.23
N PRO A 301 -21.51 12.49 -30.28
CA PRO A 301 -22.07 12.31 -31.62
C PRO A 301 -21.80 10.93 -32.24
N LEU A 302 -20.80 10.21 -31.75
CA LEU A 302 -20.45 8.86 -32.22
C LEU A 302 -21.28 7.76 -31.58
N ASP A 303 -22.10 8.12 -30.56
CA ASP A 303 -22.93 7.19 -29.78
C ASP A 303 -22.18 5.88 -29.47
N LEU A 304 -21.01 6.04 -28.85
CA LEU A 304 -20.12 4.93 -28.54
C LEU A 304 -20.69 4.10 -27.41
N ARG A 305 -20.51 2.79 -27.50
CA ARG A 305 -20.75 1.87 -26.40
C ARG A 305 -19.53 1.01 -26.15
N SER A 306 -18.90 1.19 -25.01
CA SER A 306 -17.78 0.37 -24.54
C SER A 306 -18.25 -0.67 -23.52
N ARG A 307 -17.59 -1.81 -23.51
CA ARG A 307 -17.75 -2.86 -22.52
C ARG A 307 -16.38 -3.44 -22.20
N SER A 308 -16.05 -3.51 -20.92
CA SER A 308 -14.79 -4.09 -20.45
C SER A 308 -15.06 -5.20 -19.45
N LEU A 309 -14.38 -6.32 -19.62
CA LEU A 309 -14.30 -7.44 -18.68
C LEU A 309 -12.83 -7.59 -18.27
N VAL A 310 -12.55 -7.53 -16.99
CA VAL A 310 -11.19 -7.73 -16.47
C VAL A 310 -11.23 -8.77 -15.37
N GLY A 311 -10.58 -9.91 -15.60
CA GLY A 311 -10.27 -10.91 -14.59
C GLY A 311 -8.85 -10.72 -14.08
N ASN A 312 -8.64 -10.81 -12.78
CA ASN A 312 -7.32 -10.79 -12.17
C ASN A 312 -7.20 -11.94 -11.17
N ILE A 313 -6.06 -12.62 -11.20
CA ILE A 313 -5.67 -13.63 -10.20
C ILE A 313 -4.25 -13.29 -9.77
N GLU A 314 -3.99 -13.24 -8.45
CA GLU A 314 -2.66 -12.99 -7.92
C GLU A 314 -2.36 -13.81 -6.66
N LEU A 315 -1.08 -14.11 -6.46
CA LEU A 315 -0.51 -14.64 -5.24
C LEU A 315 0.44 -13.58 -4.67
N ALA A 316 0.29 -13.27 -3.39
CA ALA A 316 1.12 -12.30 -2.68
C ALA A 316 1.78 -12.97 -1.47
N TYR A 317 3.10 -12.79 -1.31
CA TYR A 317 3.87 -13.31 -0.20
C TYR A 317 4.67 -12.20 0.48
N PRO A 318 4.53 -12.01 1.82
CA PRO A 318 5.30 -11.05 2.58
C PRO A 318 6.70 -11.63 2.92
N LEU A 319 7.71 -11.28 2.12
CA LEU A 319 9.10 -11.66 2.36
C LEU A 319 9.63 -11.09 3.68
N VAL A 320 9.35 -9.80 3.92
CA VAL A 320 9.64 -9.12 5.18
C VAL A 320 8.35 -8.53 5.71
N ARG A 321 7.98 -8.88 6.93
CA ARG A 321 6.82 -8.31 7.63
C ARG A 321 7.27 -7.82 8.99
N HIS A 322 7.55 -6.54 9.07
CA HIS A 322 8.04 -5.87 10.27
C HIS A 322 7.31 -4.53 10.44
N ARG A 323 7.25 -4.00 11.64
CA ARG A 323 6.59 -2.71 11.94
C ARG A 323 7.06 -1.56 11.04
N ARG A 324 8.37 -1.46 10.83
CA ARG A 324 8.99 -0.34 10.11
C ARG A 324 9.49 -0.70 8.72
N ARG A 325 9.53 -1.98 8.37
CA ARG A 325 10.07 -2.47 7.10
C ARG A 325 9.22 -3.60 6.58
N ASN A 326 8.70 -3.43 5.38
CA ASN A 326 7.92 -4.49 4.74
C ASN A 326 8.43 -4.67 3.32
N LEU A 327 8.44 -5.91 2.86
CA LEU A 327 8.75 -6.28 1.49
C LEU A 327 7.82 -7.42 1.10
N SER A 328 7.10 -7.26 0.01
CA SER A 328 6.19 -8.27 -0.53
C SER A 328 6.51 -8.56 -1.98
N LEU A 329 6.35 -9.80 -2.38
CA LEU A 329 6.40 -10.26 -3.75
C LEU A 329 5.00 -10.68 -4.18
N VAL A 330 4.58 -10.24 -5.36
CA VAL A 330 3.27 -10.55 -5.94
C VAL A 330 3.50 -11.08 -7.35
N GLY A 331 2.90 -12.21 -7.68
CA GLY A 331 2.80 -12.72 -9.04
C GLY A 331 1.34 -12.82 -9.45
N GLY A 332 1.00 -12.45 -10.67
CA GLY A 332 -0.39 -12.45 -11.09
C GLY A 332 -0.59 -12.51 -12.60
N LEU A 333 -1.86 -12.62 -12.98
CA LEU A 333 -2.33 -12.67 -14.37
C LEU A 333 -3.58 -11.78 -14.50
N ASP A 334 -3.53 -10.85 -15.46
CA ASP A 334 -4.68 -10.06 -15.91
C ASP A 334 -5.25 -10.66 -17.22
N LEU A 335 -6.56 -10.87 -17.24
CA LEU A 335 -7.34 -11.27 -18.40
C LEU A 335 -8.24 -10.10 -18.79
N VAL A 336 -7.95 -9.44 -19.89
CA VAL A 336 -8.62 -8.20 -20.30
C VAL A 336 -9.33 -8.41 -21.61
N ASP A 337 -10.64 -8.17 -21.64
CA ASP A 337 -11.48 -8.17 -22.82
C ASP A 337 -12.25 -6.85 -22.90
N GLN A 338 -11.89 -5.99 -23.85
CA GLN A 338 -12.54 -4.70 -24.07
C GLN A 338 -13.10 -4.62 -25.48
N ARG A 339 -14.29 -4.05 -25.63
CA ARG A 339 -14.98 -3.87 -26.93
C ARG A 339 -15.61 -2.51 -26.99
N THR A 340 -15.50 -1.87 -28.16
CA THR A 340 -16.22 -0.63 -28.47
C THR A 340 -17.06 -0.82 -29.72
N ARG A 341 -18.25 -0.24 -29.71
CA ARG A 341 -19.15 -0.13 -30.86
C ARG A 341 -19.46 1.33 -31.14
N VAL A 342 -19.57 1.68 -32.40
CA VAL A 342 -20.04 3.00 -32.86
C VAL A 342 -21.52 2.86 -33.21
N PHE A 343 -22.29 3.91 -32.95
CA PHE A 343 -23.75 3.92 -33.10
C PHE A 343 -24.39 2.71 -32.41
N GLN A 344 -23.82 2.29 -31.28
CA GLN A 344 -24.20 1.17 -30.42
C GLN A 344 -24.12 -0.23 -31.06
N THR A 345 -24.09 -0.32 -32.36
CA THR A 345 -24.23 -1.59 -33.12
C THR A 345 -23.00 -1.98 -33.91
N LEU A 346 -22.34 -1.03 -34.57
CA LEU A 346 -21.21 -1.31 -35.45
C LEU A 346 -19.94 -1.60 -34.67
N PRO A 347 -19.29 -2.77 -34.83
CA PRO A 347 -18.02 -3.05 -34.18
C PRO A 347 -16.97 -2.01 -34.59
N PHE A 348 -16.26 -1.45 -33.60
CA PHE A 348 -15.19 -0.48 -33.81
C PHE A 348 -13.84 -1.02 -33.36
N SER A 349 -13.75 -1.52 -32.14
CA SER A 349 -12.52 -2.13 -31.63
C SER A 349 -12.81 -3.29 -30.69
N ARG A 350 -11.83 -4.19 -30.61
CA ARG A 350 -11.83 -5.31 -29.69
C ARG A 350 -10.41 -5.61 -29.25
N GLU A 351 -10.15 -5.48 -27.97
CA GLU A 351 -8.85 -5.77 -27.34
C GLU A 351 -8.96 -6.99 -26.44
N HIS A 352 -8.10 -7.98 -26.66
CA HIS A 352 -7.95 -9.16 -25.81
C HIS A 352 -6.50 -9.21 -25.36
N ALA A 353 -6.23 -8.82 -24.10
CA ALA A 353 -4.90 -8.88 -23.53
C ALA A 353 -4.83 -9.91 -22.39
N ARG A 354 -3.74 -10.65 -22.36
CA ARG A 354 -3.40 -11.65 -21.34
C ARG A 354 -2.03 -11.30 -20.80
N ILE A 355 -1.96 -10.82 -19.57
CA ILE A 355 -0.74 -10.16 -19.07
C ILE A 355 -0.32 -10.81 -17.77
N ALA A 356 0.80 -11.54 -17.81
CA ALA A 356 1.45 -11.99 -16.58
C ALA A 356 2.28 -10.86 -15.97
N TYR A 357 2.38 -10.82 -14.66
CA TYR A 357 3.22 -9.84 -14.00
C TYR A 357 3.83 -10.36 -12.69
N VAL A 358 4.99 -9.79 -12.36
CA VAL A 358 5.64 -9.94 -11.06
C VAL A 358 5.92 -8.55 -10.53
N ARG A 359 5.54 -8.32 -9.28
CA ARG A 359 5.72 -7.04 -8.59
C ARG A 359 6.40 -7.25 -7.24
N ALA A 360 7.51 -6.56 -7.02
CA ALA A 360 8.10 -6.37 -5.70
C ALA A 360 7.69 -5.01 -5.16
N SER A 361 7.19 -4.96 -3.94
CA SER A 361 6.80 -3.72 -3.27
C SER A 361 7.25 -3.71 -1.83
N GLY A 362 7.78 -2.57 -1.39
CA GLY A 362 8.25 -2.43 -0.04
C GLY A 362 8.06 -1.03 0.51
N ASN A 363 8.10 -0.94 1.82
CA ASN A 363 8.12 0.34 2.51
C ASN A 363 9.04 0.27 3.73
N VAL A 364 9.64 1.41 4.03
CA VAL A 364 10.40 1.63 5.25
C VAL A 364 9.93 2.92 5.90
N SER A 365 9.75 2.88 7.22
CA SER A 365 9.53 4.07 8.04
C SER A 365 10.62 4.16 9.10
N SER A 366 11.15 5.35 9.30
CA SER A 366 12.25 5.63 10.22
C SER A 366 12.09 7.03 10.78
N ARG A 367 13.02 7.42 11.63
CA ARG A 367 13.23 8.80 12.01
C ARG A 367 14.60 9.21 11.46
N TYR A 368 14.69 10.39 10.90
CA TYR A 368 15.95 11.05 10.57
C TYR A 368 16.22 12.06 11.68
N GLY A 369 17.14 11.74 12.60
CA GLY A 369 17.14 12.37 13.91
C GLY A 369 15.84 12.06 14.65
N ASP A 370 15.12 13.10 15.08
CA ASP A 370 13.80 12.96 15.73
C ASP A 370 12.62 13.06 14.76
N ASP A 371 12.89 13.31 13.47
CA ASP A 371 11.87 13.59 12.46
C ASP A 371 11.36 12.33 11.77
N PRO A 372 10.04 12.17 11.66
CA PRO A 372 9.45 11.05 10.95
C PRO A 372 9.73 11.08 9.46
N ALA A 373 10.19 9.94 8.92
CA ALA A 373 10.40 9.73 7.50
C ALA A 373 9.82 8.39 7.05
N SER A 374 9.26 8.35 5.86
CA SER A 374 8.80 7.11 5.23
C SER A 374 9.12 7.10 3.74
N LEU A 375 9.48 5.91 3.26
CA LEU A 375 9.75 5.64 1.85
C LEU A 375 8.97 4.39 1.46
N SER A 376 8.27 4.44 0.32
CA SER A 376 7.64 3.29 -0.31
C SER A 376 8.11 3.18 -1.75
N ALA A 377 8.34 1.97 -2.23
CA ALA A 377 8.75 1.73 -3.60
C ALA A 377 8.10 0.44 -4.12
N SER A 378 7.81 0.40 -5.41
CA SER A 378 7.47 -0.84 -6.10
C SER A 378 8.07 -0.86 -7.49
N ILE A 379 8.43 -2.05 -7.94
CA ILE A 379 8.80 -2.35 -9.32
C ILE A 379 7.95 -3.50 -9.80
N GLU A 380 7.42 -3.40 -11.02
CA GLU A 380 6.55 -4.38 -11.64
C GLU A 380 7.03 -4.66 -13.06
N LEU A 381 7.27 -5.92 -13.36
CA LEU A 381 7.51 -6.42 -14.72
C LEU A 381 6.21 -7.06 -15.21
N ARG A 382 5.76 -6.64 -16.38
CA ARG A 382 4.54 -7.13 -17.04
C ARG A 382 4.90 -7.65 -18.41
N GLN A 383 4.33 -8.79 -18.79
CA GLN A 383 4.54 -9.44 -20.07
C GLN A 383 3.20 -9.83 -20.66
N GLY A 384 2.90 -9.31 -21.84
CA GLY A 384 1.78 -9.80 -22.64
C GLY A 384 2.07 -11.21 -23.15
N LEU A 385 1.06 -12.07 -23.09
CA LEU A 385 1.15 -13.48 -23.44
C LEU A 385 0.22 -13.79 -24.61
N ASP A 386 0.66 -14.65 -25.50
CA ASP A 386 -0.16 -15.22 -26.58
C ASP A 386 -0.82 -16.54 -26.12
N ILE A 387 -1.82 -16.39 -25.24
CA ILE A 387 -2.59 -17.50 -24.67
C ILE A 387 -4.07 -17.13 -24.61
N LEU A 388 -4.95 -18.11 -24.48
CA LEU A 388 -6.39 -17.93 -24.23
C LEU A 388 -7.05 -16.94 -25.18
N GLY A 389 -6.67 -16.96 -26.48
CA GLY A 389 -7.22 -16.09 -27.51
C GLY A 389 -6.84 -14.62 -27.34
N ALA A 390 -5.63 -14.35 -26.90
CA ALA A 390 -5.05 -13.00 -26.91
C ALA A 390 -5.05 -12.44 -28.34
N ALA A 391 -5.15 -11.12 -28.45
CA ALA A 391 -5.00 -10.45 -29.72
C ALA A 391 -3.54 -10.56 -30.20
N GLU A 392 -3.36 -10.70 -31.52
CA GLU A 392 -2.05 -10.69 -32.15
C GLU A 392 -1.64 -9.28 -32.57
N GLN A 393 -0.35 -9.03 -32.67
CA GLN A 393 0.16 -7.78 -33.22
C GLN A 393 -0.31 -7.61 -34.66
N GLY A 394 -0.83 -6.41 -35.01
CA GLY A 394 -1.37 -6.11 -36.32
C GLY A 394 -2.83 -6.51 -36.52
N SER A 395 -3.53 -7.00 -35.52
CA SER A 395 -4.97 -7.24 -35.58
C SER A 395 -5.73 -5.95 -35.89
N PHE A 396 -6.61 -5.99 -36.89
CA PHE A 396 -7.33 -4.80 -37.39
C PHE A 396 -8.35 -4.24 -36.43
N ASP A 397 -8.78 -5.03 -35.47
CA ASP A 397 -9.80 -4.67 -34.48
C ASP A 397 -9.22 -4.10 -33.19
N LEU A 398 -7.88 -3.96 -33.06
CA LEU A 398 -7.28 -3.24 -31.97
C LEU A 398 -7.62 -1.74 -32.02
N THR A 399 -7.86 -1.10 -30.91
CA THR A 399 -8.05 0.36 -30.80
C THR A 399 -6.86 1.12 -31.39
N ARG A 400 -5.67 0.54 -31.26
CA ARG A 400 -4.40 1.00 -31.84
C ARG A 400 -3.83 -0.15 -32.69
N PRO A 401 -4.03 -0.14 -34.03
CA PRO A 401 -3.65 -1.28 -34.89
C PRO A 401 -2.16 -1.63 -34.89
N PHE A 402 -1.30 -0.70 -34.44
CA PHE A 402 0.15 -0.87 -34.33
C PHE A 402 0.59 -1.27 -32.89
N ALA A 403 -0.35 -1.43 -31.99
CA ALA A 403 -0.01 -1.88 -30.62
C ALA A 403 0.44 -3.33 -30.62
N ASP A 404 1.33 -3.64 -29.70
CA ASP A 404 1.83 -4.98 -29.45
C ASP A 404 1.17 -5.54 -28.16
N PRO A 405 0.20 -6.46 -28.29
CA PRO A 405 -0.44 -7.08 -27.12
C PRO A 405 0.51 -7.96 -26.30
N GLN A 406 1.66 -8.38 -26.89
CA GLN A 406 2.71 -9.17 -26.24
C GLN A 406 3.85 -8.31 -25.67
N ALA A 407 3.67 -7.00 -25.61
CA ALA A 407 4.71 -6.08 -25.13
C ALA A 407 5.18 -6.40 -23.71
N THR A 408 6.48 -6.15 -23.47
CA THR A 408 7.05 -6.12 -22.13
C THR A 408 6.97 -4.69 -21.58
N VAL A 409 6.49 -4.55 -20.36
CA VAL A 409 6.34 -3.26 -19.67
C VAL A 409 6.98 -3.34 -18.28
N VAL A 410 7.82 -2.37 -17.98
CA VAL A 410 8.37 -2.18 -16.63
C VAL A 410 7.74 -0.94 -16.02
N ARG A 411 7.21 -1.07 -14.81
CA ARG A 411 6.64 0.02 -14.01
C ARG A 411 7.38 0.19 -12.71
N ALA A 412 7.56 1.42 -12.28
CA ALA A 412 8.09 1.76 -10.98
C ALA A 412 7.24 2.84 -10.32
N ASN A 413 7.02 2.69 -9.01
CA ASN A 413 6.39 3.71 -8.17
C ASN A 413 7.32 4.03 -7.01
N LEU A 414 7.34 5.29 -6.62
CA LEU A 414 8.07 5.81 -5.47
C LEU A 414 7.17 6.75 -4.68
N GLY A 415 7.12 6.59 -3.38
CA GLY A 415 6.46 7.51 -2.46
C GLY A 415 7.40 7.83 -1.31
N ALA A 416 7.61 9.11 -1.03
CA ALA A 416 8.43 9.57 0.08
C ALA A 416 7.67 10.63 0.89
N ARG A 417 7.80 10.57 2.21
CA ARG A 417 7.31 11.59 3.14
C ARG A 417 8.39 11.86 4.17
N TYR A 418 8.67 13.14 4.40
CA TYR A 418 9.59 13.61 5.44
C TYR A 418 8.94 14.77 6.19
N SER A 419 8.93 14.69 7.51
CA SER A 419 8.25 15.66 8.37
C SER A 419 9.28 16.28 9.34
N PRO A 420 10.03 17.34 8.91
CA PRO A 420 11.05 18.00 9.74
C PRO A 420 10.46 18.79 10.92
N ALA A 421 9.16 18.99 10.92
CA ALA A 421 8.46 19.64 12.01
C ALA A 421 7.06 19.00 12.18
N ARG A 422 6.46 19.17 13.34
CA ARG A 422 5.13 18.60 13.64
C ARG A 422 4.02 19.09 12.71
N ASN A 423 4.22 20.22 12.09
CA ASN A 423 3.23 20.91 11.26
C ASN A 423 3.65 21.11 9.80
N VAL A 424 4.76 20.50 9.35
CA VAL A 424 5.21 20.56 7.95
C VAL A 424 5.65 19.18 7.51
N SER A 425 5.17 18.75 6.35
CA SER A 425 5.59 17.52 5.69
C SER A 425 5.91 17.79 4.22
N PHE A 426 7.02 17.29 3.75
CA PHE A 426 7.38 17.21 2.34
C PHE A 426 6.98 15.83 1.82
N ILE A 427 6.23 15.81 0.72
CA ILE A 427 5.72 14.58 0.11
C ILE A 427 6.18 14.57 -1.34
N ALA A 428 6.75 13.46 -1.80
CA ALA A 428 7.10 13.23 -3.18
C ALA A 428 6.50 11.90 -3.66
N ASN A 429 5.79 11.92 -4.79
CA ASN A 429 5.29 10.73 -5.45
C ASN A 429 5.83 10.68 -6.86
N GLY A 430 6.39 9.53 -7.25
CA GLY A 430 6.94 9.28 -8.57
C GLY A 430 6.30 8.05 -9.20
N PHE A 431 6.11 8.09 -10.51
CA PHE A 431 5.72 6.95 -11.33
C PHE A 431 6.57 6.94 -12.60
N ALA A 432 7.02 5.77 -13.02
CA ALA A 432 7.70 5.59 -14.30
C ALA A 432 7.21 4.31 -14.99
N GLN A 433 7.07 4.38 -16.30
CA GLN A 433 6.75 3.24 -17.16
C GLN A 433 7.71 3.22 -18.36
N TYR A 434 8.23 2.04 -18.65
CA TYR A 434 9.10 1.84 -19.81
C TYR A 434 8.66 0.63 -20.64
N THR A 435 8.66 0.80 -21.93
CA THR A 435 8.48 -0.24 -22.95
C THR A 435 9.18 0.17 -24.24
N SER A 436 9.52 -0.79 -25.07
CA SER A 436 10.03 -0.56 -26.43
C SER A 436 8.93 -0.60 -27.49
N SER A 437 7.75 -1.14 -27.18
CA SER A 437 6.63 -1.34 -28.10
C SER A 437 5.48 -0.36 -27.83
N ALA A 438 4.69 -0.05 -28.84
CA ALA A 438 3.40 0.62 -28.66
C ALA A 438 2.42 -0.31 -27.94
N LEU A 439 1.73 0.19 -26.93
CA LEU A 439 0.90 -0.61 -26.02
C LEU A 439 -0.58 -0.61 -26.43
N VAL A 440 -1.29 -1.68 -26.08
CA VAL A 440 -2.75 -1.67 -26.02
C VAL A 440 -3.25 -0.66 -24.98
N THR A 441 -4.46 -0.15 -25.15
CA THR A 441 -5.01 0.94 -24.33
C THR A 441 -4.96 0.65 -22.82
N TYR A 442 -5.23 -0.58 -22.41
CA TYR A 442 -5.18 -1.01 -21.02
C TYR A 442 -3.79 -0.90 -20.36
N GLU A 443 -2.73 -1.05 -21.14
CA GLU A 443 -1.33 -0.98 -20.63
C GLU A 443 -0.73 0.42 -20.72
N GLN A 444 -1.36 1.37 -21.40
CA GLN A 444 -0.88 2.75 -21.42
C GLN A 444 -0.90 3.38 -20.02
N MET A 445 0.07 4.24 -19.76
CA MET A 445 0.03 5.07 -18.55
C MET A 445 -0.98 6.19 -18.74
N GLY A 446 -1.85 6.37 -17.74
CA GLY A 446 -2.74 7.51 -17.62
C GLY A 446 -2.16 8.60 -16.73
N ILE A 447 -2.54 9.83 -16.99
CA ILE A 447 -2.26 11.01 -16.17
C ILE A 447 -3.56 11.69 -15.75
N GLY A 448 -3.49 12.69 -14.88
CA GLY A 448 -4.63 13.50 -14.52
C GLY A 448 -5.48 12.94 -13.38
N ASN A 449 -4.89 12.10 -12.53
CA ASN A 449 -5.53 11.65 -11.30
C ASN A 449 -5.25 12.60 -10.12
N LEU A 450 -5.77 12.27 -8.93
CA LEU A 450 -5.56 13.07 -7.72
C LEU A 450 -4.12 13.06 -7.18
N SER A 451 -3.27 12.18 -7.68
CA SER A 451 -1.89 12.04 -7.17
C SER A 451 -0.86 12.71 -8.07
N ILE A 452 -1.02 12.64 -9.39
CA ILE A 452 -0.05 13.18 -10.35
C ILE A 452 -0.78 13.73 -11.59
N GLY A 453 -0.41 14.94 -12.02
CA GLY A 453 -1.01 15.59 -13.19
C GLY A 453 -2.40 16.17 -12.92
N ARG A 454 -2.65 16.65 -11.70
CA ARG A 454 -3.94 17.14 -11.20
C ARG A 454 -4.57 18.26 -12.05
N GLY A 455 -3.76 19.03 -12.77
CA GLY A 455 -4.23 20.09 -13.68
C GLY A 455 -4.87 19.57 -14.98
N TYR A 456 -4.80 18.28 -15.27
CA TYR A 456 -5.23 17.71 -16.54
C TYR A 456 -6.36 16.70 -16.35
N ASP A 457 -7.21 16.55 -17.36
CA ASP A 457 -8.22 15.48 -17.37
C ASP A 457 -7.52 14.10 -17.41
N PRO A 458 -8.04 13.08 -16.73
CA PRO A 458 -7.57 11.72 -16.87
C PRO A 458 -7.50 11.31 -18.34
N ASN A 459 -6.41 10.67 -18.72
CA ASN A 459 -6.15 10.25 -20.12
C ASN A 459 -6.06 11.39 -21.15
N ALA A 460 -5.87 12.65 -20.73
CA ALA A 460 -5.64 13.76 -21.66
C ALA A 460 -4.41 13.52 -22.56
N ALA A 461 -3.39 12.83 -22.04
CA ALA A 461 -2.21 12.41 -22.79
C ALA A 461 -1.80 11.00 -22.36
N PRO A 462 -2.45 9.94 -22.91
CA PRO A 462 -2.01 8.57 -22.64
C PRO A 462 -0.63 8.32 -23.24
N GLY A 463 0.23 7.58 -22.54
CA GLY A 463 1.58 7.28 -22.98
C GLY A 463 1.93 5.81 -22.91
N ASP A 464 2.77 5.36 -23.84
CA ASP A 464 3.33 4.00 -23.80
C ASP A 464 4.47 3.94 -22.78
N ARG A 465 5.29 4.98 -22.73
CA ARG A 465 6.36 5.15 -21.74
C ARG A 465 6.41 6.58 -21.23
N GLY A 466 6.94 6.76 -20.03
CA GLY A 466 7.06 8.07 -19.43
C GLY A 466 7.42 8.05 -17.96
N ALA A 467 7.50 9.23 -17.39
CA ALA A 467 7.71 9.44 -15.96
C ALA A 467 6.86 10.60 -15.45
N ALA A 468 6.45 10.50 -14.21
CA ALA A 468 5.63 11.49 -13.54
C ALA A 468 6.15 11.72 -12.11
N LEU A 469 6.13 12.97 -11.67
CA LEU A 469 6.56 13.40 -10.35
C LEU A 469 5.54 14.39 -9.79
N ALA A 470 5.11 14.18 -8.57
CA ALA A 470 4.35 15.12 -7.78
C ALA A 470 5.12 15.47 -6.52
N LEU A 471 5.36 16.75 -6.31
CA LEU A 471 5.97 17.31 -5.11
C LEU A 471 4.92 18.09 -4.35
N GLU A 472 4.85 17.92 -3.04
CA GLU A 472 3.86 18.57 -2.22
C GLU A 472 4.44 18.98 -0.88
N VAL A 473 4.04 20.15 -0.41
CA VAL A 473 4.26 20.62 0.96
C VAL A 473 2.91 20.69 1.66
N GLU A 474 2.77 19.89 2.70
CA GLU A 474 1.58 19.83 3.55
C GLU A 474 1.84 20.55 4.87
N PHE A 475 0.89 21.39 5.27
CA PHE A 475 0.92 22.15 6.50
C PHE A 475 -0.09 21.57 7.50
N GLY A 476 0.34 21.22 8.66
CA GLY A 476 -0.51 20.59 9.68
C GLY A 476 -0.10 19.14 9.97
N PRO A 477 -0.91 18.36 10.66
CA PRO A 477 -2.36 18.52 10.81
C PRO A 477 -2.77 19.60 11.80
N ILE A 478 -3.77 20.40 11.41
CA ILE A 478 -4.47 21.33 12.30
C ILE A 478 -5.59 20.52 12.96
N VAL A 479 -5.38 20.15 14.22
CA VAL A 479 -6.35 19.36 14.98
C VAL A 479 -7.36 20.28 15.66
N ARG A 480 -8.63 19.96 15.50
CA ARG A 480 -9.77 20.60 16.17
C ARG A 480 -10.65 19.53 16.81
N THR A 481 -11.54 19.94 17.71
CA THR A 481 -12.43 19.00 18.42
C THR A 481 -13.29 18.15 17.49
N GLN A 482 -13.61 18.66 16.30
CA GLN A 482 -14.49 18.01 15.32
C GLN A 482 -13.74 17.39 14.14
N GLY A 483 -12.41 17.47 14.08
CA GLY A 483 -11.66 16.87 12.96
C GLY A 483 -10.25 17.39 12.79
N ILE A 484 -9.67 16.96 11.70
CA ILE A 484 -8.29 17.24 11.31
C ILE A 484 -8.32 17.85 9.91
N VAL A 485 -7.60 18.95 9.69
CA VAL A 485 -7.45 19.62 8.39
C VAL A 485 -5.96 19.85 8.11
N ALA A 486 -5.53 19.57 6.88
CA ALA A 486 -4.18 19.81 6.40
C ALA A 486 -4.22 20.57 5.07
N PRO A 487 -3.88 21.87 5.07
CA PRO A 487 -3.62 22.61 3.84
C PRO A 487 -2.37 22.08 3.14
N PHE A 488 -2.34 22.17 1.82
CA PHE A 488 -1.16 21.78 1.04
C PHE A 488 -1.01 22.62 -0.23
N VAL A 489 0.21 22.67 -0.75
CA VAL A 489 0.56 23.18 -2.07
C VAL A 489 1.34 22.12 -2.84
N PHE A 490 1.25 22.16 -4.16
CA PHE A 490 1.88 21.12 -4.97
C PHE A 490 2.42 21.64 -6.32
N PHE A 491 3.34 20.86 -6.86
CA PHE A 491 3.84 20.92 -8.23
C PHE A 491 3.84 19.51 -8.82
N ASP A 492 3.19 19.35 -9.98
CA ASP A 492 3.17 18.09 -10.74
C ASP A 492 3.91 18.29 -12.08
N ALA A 493 4.70 17.30 -12.48
CA ALA A 493 5.35 17.23 -13.79
C ALA A 493 5.22 15.81 -14.35
N VAL A 494 4.77 15.70 -15.59
CA VAL A 494 4.58 14.43 -16.29
C VAL A 494 5.22 14.55 -17.67
N ARG A 495 6.05 13.57 -18.04
CA ARG A 495 6.54 13.41 -19.39
C ARG A 495 6.05 12.08 -19.94
N VAL A 496 5.33 12.11 -21.06
CA VAL A 496 4.82 10.93 -21.75
C VAL A 496 5.38 10.85 -23.14
N THR A 497 5.56 9.63 -23.62
CA THR A 497 5.90 9.34 -25.02
C THR A 497 4.94 8.28 -25.52
N ASN A 498 4.28 8.58 -26.63
CA ASN A 498 3.43 7.67 -27.35
C ASN A 498 4.22 7.11 -28.53
N LEU A 499 4.29 5.79 -28.64
CA LEU A 499 5.00 5.08 -29.69
C LEU A 499 4.04 4.74 -30.85
N GLY A 500 4.58 4.59 -32.05
CA GLY A 500 3.83 4.25 -33.22
C GLY A 500 4.10 5.21 -34.40
N PRO A 501 3.40 5.07 -35.54
CA PRO A 501 3.70 5.82 -36.76
C PRO A 501 3.62 7.35 -36.64
N ARG A 502 2.85 7.86 -35.68
CA ARG A 502 2.72 9.28 -35.35
C ARG A 502 3.11 9.52 -33.91
N GLY A 503 4.18 8.86 -33.46
CA GLY A 503 4.66 8.98 -32.09
C GLY A 503 4.97 10.44 -31.69
N TYR A 504 4.65 10.79 -30.46
CA TYR A 504 4.93 12.10 -29.89
C TYR A 504 5.44 11.99 -28.45
N SER A 505 6.14 13.00 -28.01
CA SER A 505 6.48 13.19 -26.58
C SER A 505 5.88 14.49 -26.12
N ASP A 506 5.31 14.48 -24.93
CA ASP A 506 4.72 15.66 -24.32
C ASP A 506 5.14 15.80 -22.87
N THR A 507 5.16 17.05 -22.39
CA THR A 507 5.44 17.37 -21.01
C THR A 507 4.32 18.25 -20.47
N LEU A 508 3.72 17.79 -19.36
CA LEU A 508 2.57 18.41 -18.74
C LEU A 508 2.93 18.77 -17.31
N ARG A 509 2.81 20.05 -16.98
CA ARG A 509 3.11 20.57 -15.63
C ARG A 509 1.87 21.25 -15.07
N SER A 510 1.68 21.13 -13.78
CA SER A 510 0.62 21.85 -13.07
C SER A 510 1.06 22.27 -11.67
N VAL A 511 0.47 23.32 -11.17
CA VAL A 511 0.65 23.83 -9.81
C VAL A 511 -0.71 24.00 -9.15
N GLY A 512 -0.73 23.99 -7.85
CA GLY A 512 -1.96 24.24 -7.13
C GLY A 512 -1.83 24.08 -5.63
N GLY A 513 -2.98 23.99 -5.00
CA GLY A 513 -3.05 23.77 -3.56
C GLY A 513 -4.46 23.35 -3.15
N GLY A 514 -4.60 23.03 -1.90
CA GLY A 514 -5.88 22.55 -1.42
C GLY A 514 -5.93 22.33 0.08
N LEU A 515 -7.02 21.72 0.47
CA LEU A 515 -7.30 21.29 1.84
C LEU A 515 -7.71 19.82 1.81
N ARG A 516 -7.20 19.03 2.74
CA ARG A 516 -7.71 17.69 2.99
C ARG A 516 -7.86 17.46 4.47
N GLY A 517 -8.71 16.56 4.84
CA GLY A 517 -8.94 16.30 6.24
C GLY A 517 -9.97 15.23 6.50
N ASN A 518 -10.25 15.05 7.79
CA ASN A 518 -11.27 14.16 8.29
C ASN A 518 -12.14 14.88 9.28
N ILE A 519 -13.46 14.71 9.19
CA ILE A 519 -14.45 15.26 10.10
C ILE A 519 -15.03 14.13 10.93
N MET A 520 -15.06 14.31 12.27
CA MET A 520 -15.63 13.36 13.23
C MET A 520 -15.06 11.93 13.12
N ASN A 521 -13.84 11.76 12.59
CA ASN A 521 -13.22 10.46 12.29
C ASN A 521 -14.06 9.54 11.38
N ARG A 522 -14.96 10.11 10.59
CA ARG A 522 -15.90 9.36 9.72
C ARG A 522 -15.93 9.83 8.29
N LEU A 523 -15.81 11.13 8.07
CA LEU A 523 -15.92 11.75 6.75
C LEU A 523 -14.56 12.31 6.33
N ASP A 524 -13.92 11.69 5.35
CA ASP A 524 -12.74 12.23 4.69
C ASP A 524 -13.15 13.15 3.56
N PHE A 525 -12.47 14.28 3.44
CA PHE A 525 -12.69 15.24 2.37
C PHE A 525 -11.39 15.73 1.77
N GLY A 526 -11.45 16.11 0.51
CA GLY A 526 -10.38 16.78 -0.22
C GLY A 526 -10.95 17.83 -1.15
N LEU A 527 -10.35 19.01 -1.12
CA LEU A 527 -10.60 20.11 -2.07
C LEU A 527 -9.26 20.55 -2.64
N THR A 528 -9.10 20.49 -3.95
CA THR A 528 -7.85 20.82 -4.64
C THR A 528 -8.14 21.76 -5.80
N TYR A 529 -7.45 22.88 -5.85
CA TYR A 529 -7.35 23.74 -7.02
C TYR A 529 -6.07 23.43 -7.78
N ALA A 530 -6.18 23.21 -9.08
CA ALA A 530 -5.05 22.85 -9.94
C ALA A 530 -5.07 23.71 -11.21
N HIS A 531 -3.94 24.37 -11.47
CA HIS A 531 -3.69 25.23 -12.61
C HIS A 531 -2.68 24.54 -13.56
N PRO A 532 -3.07 24.18 -14.79
CA PRO A 532 -2.18 23.62 -15.79
C PRO A 532 -1.23 24.69 -16.34
N LEU A 533 0.04 24.34 -16.49
CA LEU A 533 1.06 25.27 -17.02
C LEU A 533 1.29 25.07 -18.53
N ASP A 534 1.00 23.89 -19.05
CA ASP A 534 1.20 23.51 -20.46
C ASP A 534 -0.14 23.18 -21.14
N PRO A 535 -0.22 23.22 -22.47
CA PRO A 535 -1.35 22.70 -23.22
C PRO A 535 -1.52 21.19 -22.96
N ALA A 536 -2.75 20.69 -23.04
CA ALA A 536 -3.02 19.25 -22.89
C ALA A 536 -2.45 18.37 -24.02
N PHE A 537 -2.15 18.99 -25.18
CA PHE A 537 -1.50 18.35 -26.34
C PHE A 537 -0.70 19.40 -27.15
N PRO A 538 0.32 18.98 -27.92
CA PRO A 538 1.15 19.89 -28.70
C PRO A 538 0.34 20.77 -29.66
N GLY A 539 0.53 22.10 -29.54
CA GLY A 539 -0.20 23.08 -30.38
C GLY A 539 -1.65 23.31 -30.03
N GLY A 540 -2.16 22.67 -28.97
CA GLY A 540 -3.51 22.89 -28.45
C GLY A 540 -3.64 24.13 -27.57
N PRO A 541 -4.88 24.52 -27.21
CA PRO A 541 -5.10 25.52 -26.19
C PRO A 541 -4.65 24.99 -24.82
N ARG A 542 -4.34 25.94 -23.92
CA ARG A 542 -4.10 25.59 -22.51
C ARG A 542 -5.34 24.94 -21.92
N ALA A 543 -5.15 23.93 -21.10
CA ALA A 543 -6.24 23.29 -20.37
C ALA A 543 -6.85 24.29 -19.36
N ASP A 544 -8.15 24.14 -19.06
CA ASP A 544 -8.84 24.94 -18.06
C ASP A 544 -8.36 24.58 -16.64
N ASP A 545 -8.43 25.55 -15.74
CA ASP A 545 -8.23 25.33 -14.31
C ASP A 545 -9.22 24.29 -13.78
N ARG A 546 -8.78 23.51 -12.80
CA ARG A 546 -9.60 22.46 -12.22
C ARG A 546 -9.81 22.65 -10.72
N VAL A 547 -11.04 22.46 -10.29
CA VAL A 547 -11.38 22.29 -8.88
C VAL A 547 -11.79 20.84 -8.67
N LEU A 548 -11.00 20.11 -7.88
CA LEU A 548 -11.19 18.70 -7.61
C LEU A 548 -11.73 18.53 -6.20
N VAL A 549 -12.80 17.75 -6.08
CA VAL A 549 -13.48 17.47 -4.80
C VAL A 549 -13.55 15.97 -4.60
N THR A 550 -13.23 15.54 -3.40
CA THR A 550 -13.42 14.15 -2.93
C THR A 550 -14.13 14.15 -1.60
N LEU A 551 -15.06 13.24 -1.43
CA LEU A 551 -15.72 12.94 -0.16
C LEU A 551 -15.76 11.45 0.00
N SER A 552 -15.44 10.91 1.17
CA SER A 552 -15.63 9.50 1.48
C SER A 552 -15.96 9.28 2.94
N ALA A 553 -16.80 8.28 3.20
CA ALA A 553 -17.16 7.88 4.55
C ALA A 553 -17.08 6.36 4.66
N THR A 554 -16.62 5.88 5.82
CA THR A 554 -16.55 4.46 6.14
C THR A 554 -17.45 4.15 7.33
N PHE A 555 -18.28 3.13 7.15
CA PHE A 555 -19.23 2.63 8.14
C PHE A 555 -18.87 1.21 8.54
N LEU A 556 -19.17 0.87 9.78
CA LEU A 556 -18.94 -0.46 10.35
C LEU A 556 -20.14 -1.36 10.08
#